data_c66c157e0912190b8d32a664faf0abf3
#
_entry.id   c66c157e0912190b8d32a664faf0abf3
#
_cell.length_a   1.000
_cell.length_b   1.000
_cell.length_c   1.000
_cell.angle_alpha   90.00
_cell.angle_beta   90.00
_cell.angle_gamma   90.00
#
_symmetry.space_group_name_H-M   'P 1'
#
loop_
_entity.id
_entity.type
_entity.pdbx_description
1 polymer ?
#
loop_
_entity_poly.entity_id
_entity_poly.type
_entity_poly.pdbx_seq_one_letter_code
_entity_poly.pdbx_strand_id
1 'polypeptide(L)'
;MTAYILRRLLLIIPTLLAILLVNFAIVQAAPGGPVEQAVARLQGIGGGAPGARVETVRGESRASRGLDPKLIEEIKRQYGFDKSAPERLWLMLGQYARLDFGQSFFRGAKVTDLILDKLPVTVSLGLWATLITYLVSIPLGIRKAVRHGSRFDAWSSTLIVIGYALPSFLFALLLIVLFAGGTSLNWFPVRGLVSENFDQLSLLGKVADYFWHLVLPVSALVIGGFATLTLLTKNAFLDEVSRQYVVTARAKGLSERRVLYGHVLRNAMLLVLAGLPQALITVFFAGSLLIEVIFSLDGLGRLSYEAAVSRDYPVVFGTLFIFTLAGLLIRLIGDLSYTVLDPRIDFDARGR
;
A
#
# COMPACT_ATOMS: atom_id res chain seq x y z
N MET A 1 -25.43 9.82 -11.75
CA MET A 1 -24.00 9.56 -11.94
C MET A 1 -23.13 10.80 -11.71
N THR A 2 -23.33 11.91 -12.43
CA THR A 2 -22.53 13.14 -12.25
C THR A 2 -22.61 13.70 -10.84
N ALA A 3 -23.80 13.76 -10.24
CA ALA A 3 -23.99 14.21 -8.86
C ALA A 3 -23.27 13.32 -7.83
N TYR A 4 -23.25 12.01 -8.04
CA TYR A 4 -22.52 11.06 -7.20
C TYR A 4 -21.01 11.29 -7.26
N ILE A 5 -20.45 11.41 -8.48
CA ILE A 5 -19.02 11.68 -8.68
C ILE A 5 -18.63 13.00 -8.02
N LEU A 6 -19.42 14.06 -8.27
CA LEU A 6 -19.16 15.38 -7.70
C LEU A 6 -19.18 15.34 -6.16
N ARG A 7 -20.18 14.67 -5.55
CA ARG A 7 -20.26 14.51 -4.10
C ARG A 7 -19.06 13.76 -3.55
N ARG A 8 -18.59 12.69 -4.23
CA ARG A 8 -17.41 11.93 -3.82
C ARG A 8 -16.13 12.75 -3.93
N LEU A 9 -15.96 13.49 -5.03
CA LEU A 9 -14.82 14.42 -5.20
C LEU A 9 -14.81 15.50 -4.14
N LEU A 10 -15.98 16.08 -3.83
CA LEU A 10 -16.11 17.08 -2.76
C LEU A 10 -15.76 16.51 -1.38
N LEU A 11 -16.07 15.24 -1.11
CA LEU A 11 -15.73 14.58 0.15
C LEU A 11 -14.23 14.26 0.30
N ILE A 12 -13.47 14.25 -0.79
CA ILE A 12 -12.00 14.13 -0.73
C ILE A 12 -11.42 15.33 0.03
N ILE A 13 -11.92 16.52 -0.21
CA ILE A 13 -11.41 17.77 0.40
C ILE A 13 -11.47 17.71 1.94
N PRO A 14 -12.64 17.50 2.58
CA PRO A 14 -12.70 17.45 4.04
C PRO A 14 -11.94 16.29 4.64
N THR A 15 -11.83 15.15 3.92
CA THR A 15 -11.03 14.01 4.38
C THR A 15 -9.54 14.34 4.42
N LEU A 16 -9.00 14.92 3.35
CA LEU A 16 -7.60 15.35 3.31
C LEU A 16 -7.33 16.45 4.33
N LEU A 17 -8.26 17.41 4.48
CA LEU A 17 -8.14 18.47 5.47
C LEU A 17 -8.12 17.93 6.90
N ALA A 18 -8.96 16.96 7.23
CA ALA A 18 -8.96 16.30 8.54
C ALA A 18 -7.61 15.61 8.81
N ILE A 19 -7.06 14.91 7.81
CA ILE A 19 -5.73 14.26 7.92
C ILE A 19 -4.64 15.31 8.14
N LEU A 20 -4.65 16.40 7.40
CA LEU A 20 -3.68 17.48 7.56
C LEU A 20 -3.77 18.13 8.95
N LEU A 21 -4.97 18.34 9.48
CA LEU A 21 -5.18 18.86 10.84
C LEU A 21 -4.62 17.90 11.90
N VAL A 22 -4.89 16.59 11.76
CA VAL A 22 -4.36 15.57 12.68
C VAL A 22 -2.83 15.54 12.59
N ASN A 23 -2.27 15.51 11.40
CA ASN A 23 -0.83 15.52 11.18
C ASN A 23 -0.19 16.77 11.79
N PHE A 24 -0.79 17.94 11.58
CA PHE A 24 -0.32 19.18 12.17
C PHE A 24 -0.35 19.13 13.71
N ALA A 25 -1.43 18.63 14.29
CA ALA A 25 -1.56 18.47 15.74
C ALA A 25 -0.49 17.51 16.31
N ILE A 26 -0.20 16.41 15.60
CA ILE A 26 0.85 15.46 15.99
C ILE A 26 2.22 16.16 16.02
N VAL A 27 2.57 16.97 15.00
CA VAL A 27 3.85 17.71 14.99
C VAL A 27 3.95 18.68 16.15
N GLN A 28 2.84 19.36 16.49
CA GLN A 28 2.83 20.30 17.62
C GLN A 28 2.98 19.60 18.97
N ALA A 29 2.42 18.40 19.12
CA ALA A 29 2.42 17.64 20.37
C ALA A 29 3.65 16.74 20.54
N ALA A 30 4.31 16.36 19.46
CA ALA A 30 5.42 15.41 19.48
C ALA A 30 6.67 16.04 20.15
N PRO A 31 7.23 15.43 21.19
CA PRO A 31 8.49 15.86 21.78
C PRO A 31 9.65 15.64 20.80
N GLY A 32 10.61 16.56 20.75
CA GLY A 32 11.72 16.48 19.82
C GLY A 32 11.35 16.92 18.40
N GLY A 33 10.83 18.13 18.27
CA GLY A 33 10.39 18.70 16.99
C GLY A 33 11.51 18.85 15.95
N PRO A 34 11.18 19.27 14.71
CA PRO A 34 12.14 19.39 13.61
C PRO A 34 13.34 20.28 13.94
N VAL A 35 13.12 21.37 14.69
CA VAL A 35 14.19 22.28 15.11
C VAL A 35 15.14 21.61 16.09
N GLU A 36 14.61 20.90 17.07
CA GLU A 36 15.43 20.17 18.07
C GLU A 36 16.28 19.08 17.42
N GLN A 37 15.75 18.40 16.40
CA GLN A 37 16.49 17.39 15.65
C GLN A 37 17.57 18.00 14.76
N ALA A 38 17.29 19.11 14.06
CA ALA A 38 18.28 19.82 13.27
C ALA A 38 19.43 20.32 14.15
N VAL A 39 19.12 20.86 15.32
CA VAL A 39 20.10 21.30 16.33
C VAL A 39 20.92 20.12 16.86
N ALA A 40 20.29 18.99 17.20
CA ALA A 40 20.97 17.79 17.70
C ALA A 40 21.96 17.22 16.69
N ARG A 41 21.63 17.28 15.39
CA ARG A 41 22.54 16.87 14.31
C ARG A 41 23.76 17.76 14.17
N LEU A 42 23.55 19.08 14.18
CA LEU A 42 24.65 20.03 14.07
C LEU A 42 25.63 19.91 15.26
N GLN A 43 25.15 19.41 16.38
CA GLN A 43 25.99 19.11 17.56
C GLN A 43 26.69 17.74 17.50
N GLY A 44 26.49 16.96 16.43
CA GLY A 44 27.08 15.62 16.32
C GLY A 44 26.46 14.57 17.26
N ILE A 45 25.38 14.92 17.98
CA ILE A 45 24.71 14.04 18.95
C ILE A 45 23.73 13.07 18.22
N GLY A 46 23.43 13.33 16.95
CA GLY A 46 22.47 12.56 16.13
C GLY A 46 23.06 11.39 15.33
N GLY A 47 24.33 11.05 15.50
CA GLY A 47 25.02 9.97 14.76
C GLY A 47 24.88 8.57 15.37
N GLY A 48 24.07 8.39 16.37
CA GLY A 48 23.77 7.09 16.99
C GLY A 48 22.48 6.47 16.45
N ALA A 49 22.46 5.14 16.48
CA ALA A 49 21.39 4.25 15.97
C ALA A 49 19.96 4.75 16.18
N PRO A 50 18.99 4.36 15.31
CA PRO A 50 17.58 4.70 15.46
C PRO A 50 17.09 4.21 16.82
N GLY A 51 16.77 5.12 17.74
CA GLY A 51 16.30 4.80 19.08
C GLY A 51 17.04 5.47 20.24
N ALA A 52 18.12 6.22 20.02
CA ALA A 52 18.76 7.00 21.09
C ALA A 52 17.77 8.05 21.63
N ARG A 53 17.28 7.83 22.84
CA ARG A 53 16.40 8.75 23.56
C ARG A 53 17.11 10.08 23.79
N VAL A 54 16.67 11.13 23.14
CA VAL A 54 16.93 12.49 23.57
C VAL A 54 16.06 12.73 24.79
N GLU A 55 16.64 12.72 25.98
CA GLU A 55 15.92 13.08 27.20
C GLU A 55 15.49 14.54 27.14
N THR A 56 14.22 14.75 26.88
CA THR A 56 13.59 16.07 26.93
C THR A 56 13.35 16.45 28.39
N VAL A 57 14.18 17.32 28.93
CA VAL A 57 13.87 18.05 30.16
C VAL A 57 12.95 19.24 29.80
N ARG A 58 11.80 19.32 30.46
CA ARG A 58 10.83 20.44 30.29
C ARG A 58 11.56 21.79 30.37
N GLY A 59 11.53 22.52 29.25
CA GLY A 59 11.91 23.91 29.22
C GLY A 59 12.94 24.33 28.17
N GLU A 60 14.02 23.64 28.02
CA GLU A 60 15.03 23.92 26.99
C GLU A 60 15.79 22.63 26.70
N SER A 61 15.81 22.21 25.45
CA SER A 61 16.51 20.97 25.11
C SER A 61 18.01 21.12 25.35
N ARG A 62 18.63 20.16 26.01
CA ARG A 62 20.10 20.11 26.23
C ARG A 62 20.88 20.29 24.93
N ALA A 63 20.26 20.02 23.80
CA ALA A 63 20.80 20.16 22.47
C ALA A 63 21.05 21.63 22.08
N SER A 64 20.36 22.60 22.64
CA SER A 64 20.53 24.02 22.28
C SER A 64 21.67 24.73 23.02
N ARG A 65 22.27 24.11 24.05
CA ARG A 65 23.25 24.79 24.91
C ARG A 65 24.66 24.99 24.33
N GLY A 66 24.94 24.47 23.14
CA GLY A 66 26.28 24.59 22.52
C GLY A 66 26.30 25.28 21.15
N LEU A 67 25.16 25.71 20.60
CA LEU A 67 25.08 26.39 19.30
C LEU A 67 24.82 27.89 19.49
N ASP A 68 25.32 28.67 18.53
CA ASP A 68 25.07 30.12 18.47
C ASP A 68 23.52 30.34 18.43
N PRO A 69 22.97 31.16 19.34
CA PRO A 69 21.54 31.48 19.34
C PRO A 69 21.04 31.97 17.96
N LYS A 70 21.87 32.65 17.19
CA LYS A 70 21.52 33.09 15.83
C LYS A 70 21.31 31.94 14.88
N LEU A 71 22.09 30.87 14.98
CA LEU A 71 21.94 29.68 14.14
C LEU A 71 20.64 28.93 14.47
N ILE A 72 20.28 28.85 15.76
CA ILE A 72 19.03 28.26 16.20
C ILE A 72 17.83 29.07 15.67
N GLU A 73 17.93 30.39 15.67
CA GLU A 73 16.87 31.28 15.18
C GLU A 73 16.72 31.16 13.65
N GLU A 74 17.83 31.02 12.94
CA GLU A 74 17.86 30.77 11.49
C GLU A 74 17.23 29.42 11.12
N ILE A 75 17.52 28.37 11.88
CA ILE A 75 16.87 27.06 11.76
C ILE A 75 15.38 27.16 12.03
N LYS A 76 14.96 27.84 13.10
CA LYS A 76 13.53 28.06 13.39
C LYS A 76 12.83 28.79 12.24
N ARG A 77 13.48 29.77 11.65
CA ARG A 77 12.96 30.54 10.51
C ARG A 77 12.91 29.69 9.23
N GLN A 78 13.92 28.90 8.98
CA GLN A 78 13.96 27.99 7.83
C GLN A 78 12.83 26.96 7.86
N TYR A 79 12.48 26.46 9.04
CA TYR A 79 11.40 25.50 9.24
C TYR A 79 10.04 26.17 9.58
N GLY A 80 9.96 27.52 9.54
CA GLY A 80 8.73 28.28 9.79
C GLY A 80 8.24 28.25 11.23
N PHE A 81 9.07 27.82 12.19
CA PHE A 81 8.73 27.81 13.61
C PHE A 81 8.82 29.18 14.28
N ASP A 82 9.20 30.21 13.55
CA ASP A 82 9.10 31.62 13.90
C ASP A 82 7.67 32.16 13.87
N LYS A 83 6.75 31.45 13.17
CA LYS A 83 5.34 31.85 13.00
C LYS A 83 4.43 31.22 14.03
N SER A 84 3.28 31.86 14.27
CA SER A 84 2.24 31.30 15.13
C SER A 84 1.66 29.98 14.57
N ALA A 85 1.16 29.09 15.43
CA ALA A 85 0.61 27.81 15.00
C ALA A 85 -0.51 27.93 13.94
N PRO A 86 -1.45 28.88 14.03
CA PRO A 86 -2.46 29.09 12.98
C PRO A 86 -1.86 29.51 11.64
N GLU A 87 -0.86 30.38 11.65
CA GLU A 87 -0.19 30.84 10.42
C GLU A 87 0.55 29.70 9.73
N ARG A 88 1.24 28.84 10.52
CA ARG A 88 1.89 27.63 9.99
C ARG A 88 0.91 26.67 9.36
N LEU A 89 -0.23 26.45 10.03
CA LEU A 89 -1.30 25.61 9.49
C LEU A 89 -1.80 26.15 8.15
N TRP A 90 -2.06 27.45 8.07
CA TRP A 90 -2.55 28.09 6.85
C TRP A 90 -1.55 27.98 5.68
N LEU A 91 -0.27 28.20 5.97
CA LEU A 91 0.80 28.01 4.97
C LEU A 91 0.89 26.56 4.52
N MET A 92 0.84 25.61 5.46
CA MET A 92 0.86 24.19 5.15
C MET A 92 -0.32 23.80 4.25
N LEU A 93 -1.53 24.25 4.55
CA LEU A 93 -2.70 23.98 3.72
C LEU A 93 -2.54 24.51 2.30
N GLY A 94 -1.99 25.75 2.16
CA GLY A 94 -1.72 26.34 0.84
C GLY A 94 -0.65 25.60 0.03
N GLN A 95 0.39 25.09 0.69
CA GLN A 95 1.43 24.29 0.06
C GLN A 95 0.90 22.93 -0.38
N TYR A 96 0.17 22.22 0.49
CA TYR A 96 -0.40 20.91 0.19
C TYR A 96 -1.46 20.96 -0.91
N ALA A 97 -2.23 22.06 -1.00
CA ALA A 97 -3.14 22.29 -2.11
C ALA A 97 -2.43 22.41 -3.47
N ARG A 98 -1.14 22.75 -3.47
CA ARG A 98 -0.27 22.81 -4.66
C ARG A 98 0.61 21.56 -4.82
N LEU A 99 0.39 20.52 -3.99
CA LEU A 99 1.23 19.31 -3.92
C LEU A 99 2.70 19.62 -3.59
N ASP A 100 2.95 20.71 -2.90
CA ASP A 100 4.26 21.03 -2.35
C ASP A 100 4.34 20.59 -0.89
N PHE A 101 5.08 19.53 -0.63
CA PHE A 101 5.26 18.94 0.70
C PHE A 101 6.54 19.43 1.39
N GLY A 102 7.22 20.40 0.78
CA GLY A 102 8.48 20.92 1.27
C GLY A 102 9.67 20.01 0.97
N GLN A 103 10.74 20.19 1.75
CA GLN A 103 11.97 19.42 1.63
C GLN A 103 12.13 18.44 2.78
N SER A 104 12.69 17.26 2.49
CA SER A 104 13.12 16.30 3.50
C SER A 104 14.16 16.93 4.42
N PHE A 105 14.02 16.74 5.72
CA PHE A 105 14.99 17.24 6.71
C PHE A 105 16.34 16.53 6.61
N PHE A 106 16.36 15.35 5.99
CA PHE A 106 17.51 14.46 6.04
C PHE A 106 18.10 14.10 4.68
N ARG A 107 17.34 14.28 3.61
CA ARG A 107 17.76 13.83 2.27
C ARG A 107 18.13 15.00 1.35
N GLY A 108 17.92 16.26 1.77
CA GLY A 108 18.24 17.45 0.96
C GLY A 108 17.48 17.56 -0.37
N ALA A 109 16.38 16.79 -0.52
CA ALA A 109 15.58 16.72 -1.73
C ALA A 109 14.13 17.11 -1.43
N LYS A 110 13.39 17.56 -2.45
CA LYS A 110 11.95 17.80 -2.32
C LYS A 110 11.21 16.50 -2.08
N VAL A 111 10.23 16.53 -1.17
CA VAL A 111 9.43 15.35 -0.85
C VAL A 111 8.67 14.81 -2.06
N THR A 112 8.21 15.69 -2.94
CA THR A 112 7.54 15.32 -4.19
C THR A 112 8.43 14.48 -5.08
N ASP A 113 9.70 14.88 -5.23
CA ASP A 113 10.68 14.18 -6.07
C ASP A 113 11.00 12.81 -5.47
N LEU A 114 11.17 12.73 -4.14
CA LEU A 114 11.36 11.46 -3.42
C LEU A 114 10.18 10.51 -3.62
N ILE A 115 8.95 11.01 -3.55
CA ILE A 115 7.75 10.21 -3.76
C ILE A 115 7.70 9.68 -5.20
N LEU A 116 7.92 10.55 -6.19
CA LEU A 116 7.87 10.16 -7.60
C LEU A 116 8.96 9.14 -7.97
N ASP A 117 10.16 9.27 -7.40
CA ASP A 117 11.26 8.34 -7.60
C ASP A 117 10.98 6.93 -7.03
N LYS A 118 10.31 6.85 -5.87
CA LYS A 118 10.02 5.57 -5.20
C LYS A 118 8.68 4.95 -5.62
N LEU A 119 7.78 5.73 -6.22
CA LEU A 119 6.44 5.28 -6.65
C LEU A 119 6.47 4.05 -7.58
N PRO A 120 7.34 3.97 -8.61
CA PRO A 120 7.37 2.84 -9.54
C PRO A 120 7.59 1.49 -8.85
N VAL A 121 8.41 1.43 -7.81
CA VAL A 121 8.69 0.19 -7.08
C VAL A 121 7.43 -0.30 -6.36
N THR A 122 6.78 0.56 -5.60
CA THR A 122 5.55 0.23 -4.87
C THR A 122 4.41 -0.14 -5.81
N VAL A 123 4.24 0.63 -6.91
CA VAL A 123 3.22 0.34 -7.94
C VAL A 123 3.47 -1.00 -8.58
N SER A 124 4.72 -1.31 -8.94
CA SER A 124 5.12 -2.58 -9.52
C SER A 124 4.77 -3.76 -8.61
N LEU A 125 5.18 -3.72 -7.35
CA LEU A 125 4.86 -4.76 -6.37
C LEU A 125 3.36 -4.94 -6.19
N GLY A 126 2.63 -3.84 -6.03
CA GLY A 126 1.18 -3.85 -5.85
C GLY A 126 0.44 -4.43 -7.03
N LEU A 127 0.85 -4.02 -8.24
CA LEU A 127 0.24 -4.49 -9.48
C LEU A 127 0.44 -6.00 -9.67
N TRP A 128 1.69 -6.48 -9.58
CA TRP A 128 2.00 -7.89 -9.76
C TRP A 128 1.39 -8.76 -8.67
N ALA A 129 1.44 -8.34 -7.42
CA ALA A 129 0.82 -9.08 -6.33
C ALA A 129 -0.70 -9.20 -6.54
N THR A 130 -1.39 -8.11 -6.90
CA THR A 130 -2.82 -8.14 -7.18
C THR A 130 -3.14 -9.00 -8.40
N LEU A 131 -2.42 -8.82 -9.50
CA LEU A 131 -2.62 -9.59 -10.73
C LEU A 131 -2.48 -11.10 -10.48
N ILE A 132 -1.41 -11.52 -9.82
CA ILE A 132 -1.15 -12.94 -9.52
C ILE A 132 -2.20 -13.48 -8.54
N THR A 133 -2.56 -12.71 -7.52
CA THR A 133 -3.62 -13.10 -6.58
C THR A 133 -4.91 -13.38 -7.32
N TYR A 134 -5.35 -12.50 -8.22
CA TYR A 134 -6.58 -12.69 -8.98
C TYR A 134 -6.48 -13.84 -10.01
N LEU A 135 -5.37 -13.91 -10.76
CA LEU A 135 -5.15 -14.97 -11.75
C LEU A 135 -5.12 -16.37 -11.15
N VAL A 136 -4.65 -16.52 -9.91
CA VAL A 136 -4.55 -17.84 -9.25
C VAL A 136 -5.79 -18.13 -8.41
N SER A 137 -6.28 -17.14 -7.63
CA SER A 137 -7.40 -17.35 -6.71
C SER A 137 -8.73 -17.61 -7.41
N ILE A 138 -9.00 -16.90 -8.53
CA ILE A 138 -10.27 -17.07 -9.24
C ILE A 138 -10.41 -18.48 -9.83
N PRO A 139 -9.48 -18.98 -10.65
CA PRO A 139 -9.60 -20.37 -11.18
C PRO A 139 -9.63 -21.43 -10.09
N LEU A 140 -8.83 -21.24 -9.02
CA LEU A 140 -8.82 -22.14 -7.89
C LEU A 140 -10.15 -22.13 -7.14
N GLY A 141 -10.72 -20.96 -6.86
CA GLY A 141 -12.02 -20.81 -6.20
C GLY A 141 -13.16 -21.45 -6.99
N ILE A 142 -13.19 -21.22 -8.32
CA ILE A 142 -14.16 -21.87 -9.22
C ILE A 142 -13.99 -23.40 -9.17
N ARG A 143 -12.77 -23.89 -9.30
CA ARG A 143 -12.49 -25.36 -9.26
C ARG A 143 -12.91 -25.98 -7.93
N LYS A 144 -12.71 -25.26 -6.82
CA LYS A 144 -13.15 -25.68 -5.47
C LYS A 144 -14.67 -25.70 -5.37
N ALA A 145 -15.37 -24.72 -5.94
CA ALA A 145 -16.83 -24.67 -5.98
C ALA A 145 -17.43 -25.84 -6.79
N VAL A 146 -16.89 -26.08 -7.99
CA VAL A 146 -17.33 -27.19 -8.86
C VAL A 146 -17.08 -28.56 -8.21
N ARG A 147 -16.03 -28.68 -7.41
CA ARG A 147 -15.68 -29.92 -6.67
C ARG A 147 -15.98 -29.81 -5.18
N HIS A 148 -16.98 -29.07 -4.80
CA HIS A 148 -17.36 -28.86 -3.41
C HIS A 148 -17.55 -30.18 -2.65
N GLY A 149 -17.00 -30.27 -1.43
CA GLY A 149 -17.04 -31.46 -0.59
C GLY A 149 -16.08 -32.59 -1.00
N SER A 150 -15.32 -32.43 -2.09
CA SER A 150 -14.32 -33.42 -2.51
C SER A 150 -13.03 -33.33 -1.66
N ARG A 151 -12.20 -34.38 -1.75
CA ARG A 151 -10.85 -34.37 -1.13
C ARG A 151 -9.99 -33.21 -1.62
N PHE A 152 -10.11 -32.82 -2.90
CA PHE A 152 -9.42 -31.64 -3.44
C PHE A 152 -9.85 -30.36 -2.72
N ASP A 153 -11.16 -30.17 -2.53
CA ASP A 153 -11.68 -28.99 -1.83
C ASP A 153 -11.19 -28.96 -0.37
N ALA A 154 -11.22 -30.09 0.34
CA ALA A 154 -10.75 -30.18 1.72
C ALA A 154 -9.23 -29.87 1.84
N TRP A 155 -8.37 -30.59 1.08
CA TRP A 155 -6.93 -30.39 1.14
C TRP A 155 -6.49 -28.99 0.72
N SER A 156 -7.06 -28.45 -0.37
CA SER A 156 -6.74 -27.10 -0.80
C SER A 156 -7.23 -26.04 0.20
N SER A 157 -8.37 -26.26 0.89
CA SER A 157 -8.82 -25.37 1.97
C SER A 157 -7.84 -25.37 3.13
N THR A 158 -7.37 -26.56 3.55
CA THR A 158 -6.39 -26.67 4.63
C THR A 158 -5.10 -25.93 4.30
N LEU A 159 -4.55 -26.11 3.09
CA LEU A 159 -3.34 -25.42 2.65
C LEU A 159 -3.54 -23.89 2.60
N ILE A 160 -4.69 -23.44 2.10
CA ILE A 160 -5.03 -22.01 2.04
C ILE A 160 -5.12 -21.42 3.44
N VAL A 161 -5.77 -22.11 4.40
CA VAL A 161 -5.91 -21.65 5.78
C VAL A 161 -4.55 -21.61 6.49
N ILE A 162 -3.69 -22.61 6.30
CA ILE A 162 -2.31 -22.61 6.83
C ILE A 162 -1.53 -21.41 6.27
N GLY A 163 -1.60 -21.17 4.97
CA GLY A 163 -0.94 -20.01 4.35
C GLY A 163 -1.48 -18.68 4.87
N TYR A 164 -2.77 -18.58 5.10
CA TYR A 164 -3.41 -17.38 5.64
C TYR A 164 -3.05 -17.10 7.09
N ALA A 165 -2.79 -18.15 7.88
CA ALA A 165 -2.40 -18.01 9.28
C ALA A 165 -0.98 -17.42 9.44
N LEU A 166 -0.15 -17.49 8.40
CA LEU A 166 1.20 -16.94 8.41
C LEU A 166 1.17 -15.45 8.03
N PRO A 167 1.63 -14.54 8.92
CA PRO A 167 1.83 -13.15 8.55
C PRO A 167 2.78 -13.03 7.36
N SER A 168 2.44 -12.19 6.38
CA SER A 168 3.19 -12.06 5.12
C SER A 168 4.67 -11.74 5.34
N PHE A 169 5.00 -10.93 6.36
CA PHE A 169 6.39 -10.59 6.69
C PHE A 169 7.18 -11.78 7.26
N LEU A 170 6.54 -12.66 8.05
CA LEU A 170 7.19 -13.89 8.52
C LEU A 170 7.41 -14.87 7.36
N PHE A 171 6.44 -14.95 6.46
CA PHE A 171 6.60 -15.76 5.24
C PHE A 171 7.72 -15.20 4.35
N ALA A 172 7.86 -13.89 4.22
CA ALA A 172 8.97 -13.24 3.53
C ALA A 172 10.33 -13.64 4.11
N LEU A 173 10.47 -13.58 5.44
CA LEU A 173 11.70 -14.01 6.13
C LEU A 173 11.99 -15.50 5.90
N LEU A 174 10.97 -16.35 5.96
CA LEU A 174 11.11 -17.79 5.65
C LEU A 174 11.61 -18.00 4.20
N LEU A 175 11.04 -17.29 3.22
CA LEU A 175 11.47 -17.37 1.83
C LEU A 175 12.93 -16.94 1.66
N ILE A 176 13.36 -15.87 2.32
CA ILE A 176 14.77 -15.43 2.28
C ILE A 176 15.68 -16.50 2.86
N VAL A 177 15.38 -17.05 4.03
CA VAL A 177 16.20 -18.07 4.68
C VAL A 177 16.32 -19.31 3.81
N LEU A 178 15.23 -19.74 3.18
CA LEU A 178 15.22 -20.95 2.35
C LEU A 178 15.87 -20.75 0.98
N PHE A 179 15.63 -19.60 0.33
CA PHE A 179 15.91 -19.44 -1.10
C PHE A 179 16.93 -18.34 -1.44
N ALA A 180 17.32 -17.48 -0.47
CA ALA A 180 18.20 -16.35 -0.74
C ALA A 180 19.25 -16.09 0.36
N GLY A 181 19.16 -16.74 1.51
CA GLY A 181 20.00 -16.47 2.68
C GLY A 181 21.37 -17.16 2.71
N GLY A 182 21.77 -17.86 1.66
CA GLY A 182 23.08 -18.54 1.58
C GLY A 182 23.22 -19.79 2.46
N THR A 183 22.18 -20.17 3.21
CA THR A 183 22.22 -21.32 4.12
C THR A 183 21.73 -22.64 3.50
N SER A 184 20.76 -22.58 2.58
CA SER A 184 20.18 -23.79 1.96
C SER A 184 20.18 -23.71 0.44
N LEU A 185 19.41 -22.80 -0.12
CA LEU A 185 19.29 -22.62 -1.57
C LEU A 185 19.54 -21.13 -1.87
N ASN A 186 20.45 -20.85 -2.77
CA ASN A 186 20.80 -19.47 -3.13
C ASN A 186 20.31 -19.17 -4.55
N TRP A 187 18.98 -19.29 -4.73
CA TRP A 187 18.37 -19.20 -6.06
C TRP A 187 17.93 -17.79 -6.42
N PHE A 188 17.51 -16.99 -5.43
CA PHE A 188 16.93 -15.66 -5.66
C PHE A 188 17.73 -14.56 -4.97
N PRO A 189 17.73 -13.34 -5.54
CA PRO A 189 18.35 -12.19 -4.92
C PRO A 189 17.59 -11.77 -3.65
N VAL A 190 18.34 -11.27 -2.66
CA VAL A 190 17.76 -10.78 -1.39
C VAL A 190 17.31 -9.33 -1.52
N ARG A 191 18.00 -8.52 -2.35
CA ARG A 191 17.86 -7.06 -2.32
C ARG A 191 17.65 -6.48 -3.70
N GLY A 192 16.91 -5.36 -3.73
CA GLY A 192 16.71 -4.57 -4.94
C GLY A 192 15.64 -5.14 -5.86
N LEU A 193 15.19 -4.32 -6.79
CA LEU A 193 14.22 -4.68 -7.81
C LEU A 193 14.88 -5.23 -9.08
N VAL A 194 16.15 -4.95 -9.24
CA VAL A 194 17.00 -5.37 -10.38
C VAL A 194 18.45 -5.54 -9.91
N SER A 195 19.25 -6.26 -10.70
CA SER A 195 20.67 -6.49 -10.47
C SER A 195 21.50 -5.21 -10.71
N GLU A 196 22.68 -5.12 -10.08
CA GLU A 196 23.60 -3.99 -10.26
C GLU A 196 24.07 -3.81 -11.71
N ASN A 197 24.14 -4.88 -12.48
CA ASN A 197 24.52 -4.87 -13.90
C ASN A 197 23.33 -4.75 -14.86
N PHE A 198 22.16 -4.37 -14.36
CA PHE A 198 20.90 -4.32 -15.12
C PHE A 198 21.03 -3.54 -16.45
N ASP A 199 21.72 -2.40 -16.44
CA ASP A 199 21.86 -1.57 -17.63
C ASP A 199 22.67 -2.23 -18.75
N GLN A 200 23.52 -3.18 -18.42
CA GLN A 200 24.36 -3.94 -19.35
C GLN A 200 23.64 -5.15 -19.95
N LEU A 201 22.48 -5.52 -19.41
CA LEU A 201 21.71 -6.69 -19.87
C LEU A 201 21.02 -6.38 -21.19
N SER A 202 20.83 -7.44 -21.99
CA SER A 202 19.95 -7.39 -23.17
C SER A 202 18.50 -7.14 -22.73
N LEU A 203 17.62 -6.71 -23.67
CA LEU A 203 16.22 -6.44 -23.33
C LEU A 203 15.52 -7.65 -22.67
N LEU A 204 15.73 -8.86 -23.21
CA LEU A 204 15.21 -10.09 -22.59
C LEU A 204 15.85 -10.37 -21.22
N GLY A 205 17.14 -10.08 -21.07
CA GLY A 205 17.85 -10.16 -19.79
C GLY A 205 17.28 -9.22 -18.75
N LYS A 206 16.99 -7.97 -19.11
CA LYS A 206 16.34 -6.99 -18.23
C LYS A 206 14.98 -7.43 -17.74
N VAL A 207 14.16 -7.97 -18.64
CA VAL A 207 12.83 -8.50 -18.28
C VAL A 207 12.96 -9.72 -17.36
N ALA A 208 13.85 -10.64 -17.67
CA ALA A 208 14.08 -11.84 -16.85
C ALA A 208 14.62 -11.47 -15.46
N ASP A 209 15.60 -10.55 -15.38
CA ASP A 209 16.19 -10.08 -14.13
C ASP A 209 15.14 -9.40 -13.23
N TYR A 210 14.34 -8.52 -13.80
CA TYR A 210 13.25 -7.86 -13.08
C TYR A 210 12.25 -8.85 -12.47
N PHE A 211 11.77 -9.82 -13.27
CA PHE A 211 10.85 -10.85 -12.73
C PHE A 211 11.51 -11.76 -11.72
N TRP A 212 12.81 -12.05 -11.86
CA TRP A 212 13.57 -12.86 -10.93
C TRP A 212 13.65 -12.22 -9.53
N HIS A 213 13.85 -10.91 -9.48
CA HIS A 213 13.84 -10.15 -8.24
C HIS A 213 12.45 -10.04 -7.61
N LEU A 214 11.40 -10.10 -8.40
CA LEU A 214 10.01 -10.03 -7.93
C LEU A 214 9.49 -11.33 -7.31
N VAL A 215 10.10 -12.50 -7.62
CA VAL A 215 9.56 -13.80 -7.21
C VAL A 215 9.29 -13.88 -5.71
N LEU A 216 10.26 -13.60 -4.87
CA LEU A 216 10.13 -13.72 -3.42
C LEU A 216 9.25 -12.61 -2.82
N PRO A 217 9.45 -11.31 -3.10
CA PRO A 217 8.61 -10.24 -2.55
C PRO A 217 7.13 -10.38 -2.93
N VAL A 218 6.85 -10.68 -4.21
CA VAL A 218 5.48 -10.84 -4.68
C VAL A 218 4.83 -12.10 -4.10
N SER A 219 5.56 -13.21 -3.98
CA SER A 219 5.05 -14.41 -3.32
C SER A 219 4.64 -14.15 -1.87
N ALA A 220 5.42 -13.33 -1.15
CA ALA A 220 5.11 -12.95 0.22
C ALA A 220 3.86 -12.04 0.31
N LEU A 221 3.65 -11.16 -0.66
CA LEU A 221 2.45 -10.31 -0.73
C LEU A 221 1.20 -11.12 -1.10
N VAL A 222 1.33 -12.04 -2.05
CA VAL A 222 0.21 -12.83 -2.58
C VAL A 222 -0.41 -13.72 -1.51
N ILE A 223 0.40 -14.32 -0.61
CA ILE A 223 -0.11 -15.28 0.38
C ILE A 223 -1.18 -14.69 1.28
N GLY A 224 -1.08 -13.40 1.62
CA GLY A 224 -2.05 -12.69 2.47
C GLY A 224 -3.42 -12.50 1.81
N GLY A 225 -3.45 -12.19 0.52
CA GLY A 225 -4.70 -11.95 -0.23
C GLY A 225 -5.32 -13.21 -0.84
N PHE A 226 -4.50 -14.22 -1.10
CA PHE A 226 -4.85 -15.43 -1.83
C PHE A 226 -5.99 -16.24 -1.18
N ALA A 227 -5.94 -16.40 0.13
CA ALA A 227 -6.93 -17.18 0.86
C ALA A 227 -8.31 -16.52 0.81
N THR A 228 -8.37 -15.23 1.13
CA THR A 228 -9.61 -14.46 1.16
C THR A 228 -10.29 -14.46 -0.20
N LEU A 229 -9.54 -14.18 -1.27
CA LEU A 229 -10.09 -14.12 -2.62
C LEU A 229 -10.52 -15.50 -3.14
N THR A 230 -9.77 -16.55 -2.85
CA THR A 230 -10.12 -17.92 -3.23
C THR A 230 -11.43 -18.37 -2.57
N LEU A 231 -11.57 -18.12 -1.26
CA LEU A 231 -12.79 -18.47 -0.53
C LEU A 231 -13.98 -17.60 -0.95
N LEU A 232 -13.76 -16.30 -1.16
CA LEU A 232 -14.79 -15.41 -1.70
C LEU A 232 -15.29 -15.90 -3.06
N THR A 233 -14.36 -16.23 -3.97
CA THR A 233 -14.72 -16.75 -5.30
C THR A 233 -15.47 -18.06 -5.21
N LYS A 234 -15.02 -18.99 -4.35
CA LYS A 234 -15.69 -20.27 -4.12
C LYS A 234 -17.14 -20.03 -3.65
N ASN A 235 -17.34 -19.21 -2.63
CA ASN A 235 -18.65 -18.97 -2.03
C ASN A 235 -19.57 -18.24 -3.01
N ALA A 236 -19.11 -17.18 -3.67
CA ALA A 236 -19.88 -16.48 -4.69
C ALA A 236 -20.34 -17.42 -5.82
N PHE A 237 -19.47 -18.36 -6.22
CA PHE A 237 -19.80 -19.33 -7.25
C PHE A 237 -20.84 -20.37 -6.76
N LEU A 238 -20.71 -20.86 -5.53
CA LEU A 238 -21.69 -21.79 -4.92
C LEU A 238 -23.06 -21.16 -4.75
N ASP A 239 -23.11 -19.90 -4.31
CA ASP A 239 -24.37 -19.16 -4.16
C ASP A 239 -25.09 -19.01 -5.50
N GLU A 240 -24.34 -18.72 -6.57
CA GLU A 240 -24.92 -18.57 -7.90
C GLU A 240 -25.32 -19.89 -8.56
N VAL A 241 -24.61 -20.99 -8.30
CA VAL A 241 -24.96 -22.34 -8.83
C VAL A 241 -26.33 -22.79 -8.31
N SER A 242 -26.74 -22.36 -7.13
CA SER A 242 -28.01 -22.72 -6.50
C SER A 242 -29.24 -21.91 -7.02
N ARG A 243 -29.00 -20.89 -7.85
CA ARG A 243 -30.07 -19.98 -8.33
C ARG A 243 -30.99 -20.62 -9.36
N GLN A 244 -32.26 -20.19 -9.37
CA GLN A 244 -33.31 -20.71 -10.25
C GLN A 244 -32.98 -20.62 -11.75
N TYR A 245 -32.25 -19.57 -12.18
CA TYR A 245 -31.87 -19.45 -13.59
C TYR A 245 -30.91 -20.56 -14.05
N VAL A 246 -30.12 -21.11 -13.13
CA VAL A 246 -29.23 -22.25 -13.40
C VAL A 246 -30.03 -23.52 -13.63
N VAL A 247 -31.04 -23.76 -12.79
CA VAL A 247 -32.00 -24.88 -12.97
C VAL A 247 -32.69 -24.78 -14.32
N THR A 248 -33.17 -23.57 -14.68
CA THR A 248 -33.79 -23.30 -15.98
C THR A 248 -32.84 -23.55 -17.15
N ALA A 249 -31.60 -23.14 -17.03
CA ALA A 249 -30.59 -23.34 -18.07
C ALA A 249 -30.29 -24.84 -18.31
N ARG A 250 -30.19 -25.62 -17.22
CA ARG A 250 -30.06 -27.09 -17.28
C ARG A 250 -31.31 -27.76 -17.90
N ALA A 251 -32.50 -27.34 -17.50
CA ALA A 251 -33.77 -27.86 -18.05
C ALA A 251 -33.92 -27.58 -19.57
N LYS A 252 -33.29 -26.51 -20.07
CA LYS A 252 -33.18 -26.21 -21.51
C LYS A 252 -32.11 -27.04 -22.25
N GLY A 253 -31.44 -27.99 -21.58
CA GLY A 253 -30.46 -28.88 -22.20
C GLY A 253 -29.10 -28.27 -22.43
N LEU A 254 -28.77 -27.15 -21.80
CA LEU A 254 -27.41 -26.58 -21.90
C LEU A 254 -26.40 -27.48 -21.19
N SER A 255 -25.22 -27.66 -21.81
CA SER A 255 -24.13 -28.41 -21.20
C SER A 255 -23.64 -27.74 -19.93
N GLU A 256 -23.20 -28.52 -18.92
CA GLU A 256 -22.68 -28.01 -17.63
C GLU A 256 -21.61 -26.94 -17.82
N ARG A 257 -20.68 -27.13 -18.77
CA ARG A 257 -19.66 -26.15 -19.07
C ARG A 257 -20.25 -24.80 -19.49
N ARG A 258 -21.29 -24.81 -20.31
CA ARG A 258 -21.97 -23.60 -20.78
C ARG A 258 -22.77 -22.93 -19.66
N VAL A 259 -23.38 -23.71 -18.80
CA VAL A 259 -24.08 -23.22 -17.60
C VAL A 259 -23.08 -22.55 -16.66
N LEU A 260 -21.98 -23.23 -16.29
CA LEU A 260 -21.03 -22.74 -15.32
C LEU A 260 -20.26 -21.51 -15.83
N TYR A 261 -19.67 -21.58 -17.02
CA TYR A 261 -18.81 -20.51 -17.54
C TYR A 261 -19.59 -19.42 -18.29
N GLY A 262 -20.76 -19.71 -18.86
CA GLY A 262 -21.56 -18.73 -19.59
C GLY A 262 -22.55 -17.96 -18.70
N HIS A 263 -23.09 -18.59 -17.67
CA HIS A 263 -24.15 -17.99 -16.85
C HIS A 263 -23.69 -17.74 -15.39
N VAL A 264 -23.20 -18.79 -14.71
CA VAL A 264 -22.83 -18.69 -13.28
C VAL A 264 -21.61 -17.77 -13.09
N LEU A 265 -20.54 -18.00 -13.87
CA LEU A 265 -19.29 -17.24 -13.74
C LEU A 265 -19.52 -15.72 -13.85
N ARG A 266 -20.33 -15.30 -14.83
CA ARG A 266 -20.57 -13.87 -15.06
C ARG A 266 -21.18 -13.20 -13.84
N ASN A 267 -22.14 -13.82 -13.19
CA ASN A 267 -22.82 -13.26 -12.03
C ASN A 267 -21.96 -13.37 -10.76
N ALA A 268 -21.28 -14.50 -10.54
CA ALA A 268 -20.38 -14.70 -9.42
C ALA A 268 -19.20 -13.72 -9.45
N MET A 269 -18.68 -13.39 -10.65
CA MET A 269 -17.55 -12.46 -10.79
C MET A 269 -17.90 -11.01 -10.46
N LEU A 270 -19.17 -10.62 -10.49
CA LEU A 270 -19.57 -9.26 -10.07
C LEU A 270 -19.09 -8.97 -8.64
N LEU A 271 -19.33 -9.90 -7.71
CA LEU A 271 -18.89 -9.74 -6.31
C LEU A 271 -17.37 -9.76 -6.17
N VAL A 272 -16.70 -10.63 -6.94
CA VAL A 272 -15.23 -10.79 -6.89
C VAL A 272 -14.52 -9.56 -7.45
N LEU A 273 -14.94 -9.06 -8.62
CA LEU A 273 -14.37 -7.88 -9.26
C LEU A 273 -14.67 -6.61 -8.46
N ALA A 274 -15.77 -6.60 -7.76
CA ALA A 274 -16.14 -5.57 -6.83
C ALA A 274 -15.09 -5.33 -5.73
N GLY A 275 -14.39 -6.35 -5.29
CA GLY A 275 -13.32 -6.27 -4.31
C GLY A 275 -11.97 -5.76 -4.87
N LEU A 276 -11.81 -5.65 -6.19
CA LEU A 276 -10.53 -5.30 -6.81
C LEU A 276 -9.96 -3.95 -6.35
N PRO A 277 -10.73 -2.86 -6.30
CA PRO A 277 -10.21 -1.58 -5.84
C PRO A 277 -9.71 -1.63 -4.39
N GLN A 278 -10.42 -2.34 -3.52
CA GLN A 278 -9.99 -2.51 -2.12
C GLN A 278 -8.73 -3.37 -2.02
N ALA A 279 -8.59 -4.40 -2.86
CA ALA A 279 -7.39 -5.22 -2.92
C ALA A 279 -6.17 -4.39 -3.35
N LEU A 280 -6.30 -3.56 -4.38
CA LEU A 280 -5.26 -2.63 -4.81
C LEU A 280 -4.84 -1.71 -3.66
N ILE A 281 -5.80 -1.03 -3.00
CA ILE A 281 -5.52 -0.15 -1.87
C ILE A 281 -4.75 -0.90 -0.77
N THR A 282 -5.18 -2.10 -0.42
CA THR A 282 -4.55 -2.89 0.65
C THR A 282 -3.09 -3.23 0.32
N VAL A 283 -2.83 -3.64 -0.90
CA VAL A 283 -1.47 -3.99 -1.33
C VAL A 283 -0.56 -2.77 -1.38
N PHE A 284 -1.05 -1.64 -1.90
CA PHE A 284 -0.28 -0.40 -1.98
C PHE A 284 0.08 0.19 -0.62
N PHE A 285 -0.81 0.11 0.37
CA PHE A 285 -0.66 0.90 1.60
C PHE A 285 -0.29 0.07 2.84
N ALA A 286 -0.76 -1.16 2.95
CA ALA A 286 -0.54 -1.98 4.14
C ALA A 286 0.39 -3.16 3.91
N GLY A 287 0.35 -3.76 2.71
CA GLY A 287 1.08 -4.99 2.41
C GLY A 287 2.53 -4.77 2.03
N SER A 288 2.86 -3.67 1.37
CA SER A 288 4.18 -3.47 0.79
C SER A 288 5.23 -2.95 1.77
N LEU A 289 4.86 -2.17 2.81
CA LEU A 289 5.80 -1.50 3.70
C LEU A 289 6.86 -2.46 4.30
N LEU A 290 6.42 -3.49 5.01
CA LEU A 290 7.33 -4.44 5.65
C LEU A 290 8.09 -5.28 4.62
N ILE A 291 7.46 -5.62 3.50
CA ILE A 291 8.09 -6.37 2.41
C ILE A 291 9.17 -5.53 1.74
N GLU A 292 8.91 -4.25 1.47
CA GLU A 292 9.92 -3.33 0.93
C GLU A 292 11.12 -3.18 1.88
N VAL A 293 10.88 -3.09 3.19
CA VAL A 293 11.96 -3.03 4.19
C VAL A 293 12.78 -4.33 4.23
N ILE A 294 12.11 -5.48 4.28
CA ILE A 294 12.75 -6.80 4.40
C ILE A 294 13.61 -7.10 3.15
N PHE A 295 13.10 -6.86 1.96
CA PHE A 295 13.82 -7.08 0.71
C PHE A 295 14.66 -5.87 0.26
N SER A 296 14.78 -4.85 1.12
CA SER A 296 15.52 -3.60 0.82
C SER A 296 15.11 -2.98 -0.52
N LEU A 297 13.82 -3.08 -0.88
CA LEU A 297 13.26 -2.45 -2.06
C LEU A 297 13.08 -0.95 -1.82
N ASP A 298 13.48 -0.15 -2.79
CA ASP A 298 13.49 1.30 -2.65
C ASP A 298 12.14 1.93 -3.05
N GLY A 299 11.08 1.53 -2.32
CA GLY A 299 9.71 1.97 -2.55
C GLY A 299 9.19 2.97 -1.52
N LEU A 300 7.93 3.39 -1.70
CA LEU A 300 7.25 4.37 -0.83
C LEU A 300 7.01 3.84 0.59
N GLY A 301 6.76 2.54 0.74
CA GLY A 301 6.60 1.91 2.05
C GLY A 301 7.87 2.02 2.88
N ARG A 302 9.02 1.66 2.29
CA ARG A 302 10.33 1.82 2.93
C ARG A 302 10.66 3.28 3.20
N LEU A 303 10.42 4.18 2.25
CA LEU A 303 10.60 5.61 2.43
C LEU A 303 9.80 6.13 3.63
N SER A 304 8.52 5.74 3.74
CA SER A 304 7.64 6.13 4.84
C SER A 304 8.12 5.58 6.18
N TYR A 305 8.58 4.32 6.22
CA TYR A 305 9.12 3.70 7.42
C TYR A 305 10.39 4.41 7.90
N GLU A 306 11.37 4.61 7.02
CA GLU A 306 12.61 5.31 7.34
C GLU A 306 12.35 6.75 7.80
N ALA A 307 11.41 7.45 7.14
CA ALA A 307 11.00 8.80 7.51
C ALA A 307 10.33 8.83 8.91
N ALA A 308 9.48 7.85 9.22
CA ALA A 308 8.84 7.76 10.53
C ALA A 308 9.85 7.51 11.65
N VAL A 309 10.79 6.58 11.44
CA VAL A 309 11.87 6.25 12.40
C VAL A 309 12.80 7.45 12.60
N SER A 310 13.17 8.15 11.52
CA SER A 310 14.00 9.34 11.58
C SER A 310 13.26 10.62 11.94
N ARG A 311 11.93 10.58 12.06
CA ARG A 311 11.03 11.72 12.31
C ARG A 311 11.15 12.81 11.23
N ASP A 312 11.31 12.39 9.97
CA ASP A 312 11.27 13.29 8.82
C ASP A 312 9.81 13.65 8.49
N TYR A 313 9.26 14.58 9.26
CA TYR A 313 7.85 14.93 9.20
C TYR A 313 7.36 15.36 7.81
N PRO A 314 8.10 16.17 7.02
CA PRO A 314 7.67 16.48 5.66
C PRO A 314 7.45 15.24 4.81
N VAL A 315 8.37 14.25 4.87
CA VAL A 315 8.24 13.00 4.14
C VAL A 315 7.10 12.14 4.68
N VAL A 316 6.97 12.00 6.01
CA VAL A 316 5.87 11.23 6.63
C VAL A 316 4.51 11.77 6.20
N PHE A 317 4.31 13.08 6.28
CA PHE A 317 3.01 13.67 5.98
C PHE A 317 2.75 13.78 4.48
N GLY A 318 3.79 14.03 3.68
CA GLY A 318 3.68 14.00 2.23
C GLY A 318 3.28 12.62 1.73
N THR A 319 3.91 11.56 2.23
CA THR A 319 3.54 10.17 1.87
C THR A 319 2.16 9.78 2.36
N LEU A 320 1.76 10.14 3.60
CA LEU A 320 0.40 9.91 4.10
C LEU A 320 -0.66 10.64 3.27
N PHE A 321 -0.41 11.89 2.88
CA PHE A 321 -1.31 12.65 2.03
C PHE A 321 -1.48 11.99 0.66
N ILE A 322 -0.39 11.66 -0.01
CA ILE A 322 -0.42 11.01 -1.33
C ILE A 322 -1.08 9.63 -1.26
N PHE A 323 -0.78 8.84 -0.23
CA PHE A 323 -1.42 7.54 -0.04
C PHE A 323 -2.92 7.68 0.16
N THR A 324 -3.35 8.63 0.98
CA THR A 324 -4.78 8.87 1.19
C THR A 324 -5.46 9.34 -0.08
N LEU A 325 -4.87 10.31 -0.79
CA LEU A 325 -5.40 10.81 -2.05
C LEU A 325 -5.51 9.68 -3.08
N ALA A 326 -4.45 8.90 -3.26
CA ALA A 326 -4.45 7.75 -4.17
C ALA A 326 -5.52 6.72 -3.77
N GLY A 327 -5.64 6.40 -2.48
CA GLY A 327 -6.66 5.48 -1.97
C GLY A 327 -8.09 5.97 -2.24
N LEU A 328 -8.35 7.26 -2.05
CA LEU A 328 -9.67 7.85 -2.35
C LEU A 328 -9.97 7.84 -3.86
N LEU A 329 -8.97 8.11 -4.70
CA LEU A 329 -9.12 8.05 -6.16
C LEU A 329 -9.35 6.62 -6.65
N ILE A 330 -8.61 5.63 -6.13
CA ILE A 330 -8.79 4.22 -6.48
C ILE A 330 -10.20 3.76 -6.05
N ARG A 331 -10.69 4.17 -4.89
CA ARG A 331 -12.07 3.89 -4.47
C ARG A 331 -13.09 4.50 -5.41
N LEU A 332 -12.91 5.74 -5.81
CA LEU A 332 -13.81 6.39 -6.77
C LEU A 332 -13.81 5.65 -8.11
N ILE A 333 -12.64 5.28 -8.63
CA ILE A 333 -12.52 4.47 -9.85
C ILE A 333 -13.22 3.12 -9.67
N GLY A 334 -13.08 2.51 -8.50
CA GLY A 334 -13.76 1.27 -8.14
C GLY A 334 -15.28 1.42 -8.19
N ASP A 335 -15.82 2.43 -7.54
CA ASP A 335 -17.26 2.70 -7.54
C ASP A 335 -17.79 2.94 -8.97
N LEU A 336 -17.03 3.64 -9.82
CA LEU A 336 -17.38 3.82 -11.23
C LEU A 336 -17.31 2.52 -12.01
N SER A 337 -16.32 1.68 -11.74
CA SER A 337 -16.18 0.37 -12.38
C SER A 337 -17.38 -0.55 -12.07
N TYR A 338 -17.98 -0.43 -10.88
CA TYR A 338 -19.20 -1.16 -10.53
C TYR A 338 -20.38 -0.85 -11.45
N THR A 339 -20.60 0.42 -11.78
CA THR A 339 -21.69 0.79 -12.68
C THR A 339 -21.51 0.29 -14.10
N VAL A 340 -20.25 0.14 -14.53
CA VAL A 340 -19.94 -0.44 -15.85
C VAL A 340 -20.14 -1.96 -15.83
N LEU A 341 -19.78 -2.62 -14.72
CA LEU A 341 -19.91 -4.08 -14.57
C LEU A 341 -21.36 -4.53 -14.34
N ASP A 342 -22.11 -3.79 -13.54
CA ASP A 342 -23.54 -4.06 -13.28
C ASP A 342 -24.38 -2.79 -13.47
N PRO A 343 -24.98 -2.60 -14.67
CA PRO A 343 -25.85 -1.45 -14.95
C PRO A 343 -27.12 -1.37 -14.09
N ARG A 344 -27.41 -2.40 -13.29
CA ARG A 344 -28.57 -2.43 -12.39
C ARG A 344 -28.35 -1.66 -11.10
N ILE A 345 -27.08 -1.30 -10.82
CA ILE A 345 -26.72 -0.51 -9.63
C ILE A 345 -26.98 0.96 -9.95
N ASP A 346 -28.09 1.48 -9.41
CA ASP A 346 -28.42 2.89 -9.45
C ASP A 346 -27.99 3.57 -8.13
N PHE A 347 -26.91 4.35 -8.19
CA PHE A 347 -26.42 5.11 -7.03
C PHE A 347 -27.30 6.32 -6.70
N ASP A 348 -28.16 6.78 -7.63
CA ASP A 348 -29.03 7.94 -7.42
C ASP A 348 -30.28 7.55 -6.59
N ALA A 349 -30.65 6.26 -6.60
CA ALA A 349 -31.81 5.76 -5.81
C ALA A 349 -31.54 5.68 -4.29
N ARG A 350 -30.28 5.68 -3.85
CA ARG A 350 -29.89 5.66 -2.41
C ARG A 350 -29.79 7.03 -1.75
N GLY A 351 -30.05 8.08 -2.46
CA GLY A 351 -29.98 9.47 -1.99
C GLY A 351 -31.33 10.14 -1.72
N ARG A 352 -32.43 9.36 -1.81
CA ARG A 352 -33.77 9.83 -1.46
C ARG A 352 -34.25 9.23 -0.15
#